data_c8cb00227f0e32cc094ee04a4ed12bbd
#
_entry.id   c8cb00227f0e32cc094ee04a4ed12bbd
#
_cell.length_a   1.000
_cell.length_b   1.000
_cell.length_c   1.000
_cell.angle_alpha   90.00
_cell.angle_beta   90.00
_cell.angle_gamma   90.00
#
_symmetry.space_group_name_H-M   'P 1'
#
loop_
_entity.id
_entity.type
_entity.pdbx_description
1 polymer ?
#
loop_
_entity_poly.entity_id
_entity_poly.type
_entity_poly.pdbx_seq_one_letter_code
_entity_poly.pdbx_strand_id
1 'polypeptide(L)'
;KTDNVQNIALDIDEILKNPGNYYDLVLSDNDEIIIPKVDNKISIRGGVLRPVTITYHEGITVNECISAAGGLNQYSKRNKAYVVYYNGRAKRTRQFGFIRISPRLEPGSEVILPESNEVKKDIATTLVQLLSFAIQLGTSVATLKLLAK
;
A
#
# COMPACT_ATOMS: atom_id res chain seq x y z
N LYS A 1 -8.69 24.29 23.36
CA LYS A 1 -7.72 23.22 23.70
C LYS A 1 -8.03 22.06 22.75
N THR A 2 -7.20 21.83 21.78
CA THR A 2 -7.25 20.60 20.97
C THR A 2 -6.64 19.53 21.86
N ASP A 3 -7.48 18.69 22.47
CA ASP A 3 -7.00 17.51 23.15
C ASP A 3 -6.33 16.64 22.10
N ASN A 4 -5.02 16.51 22.25
CA ASN A 4 -4.18 15.72 21.33
C ASN A 4 -4.37 14.25 21.71
N VAL A 5 -5.50 13.66 21.31
CA VAL A 5 -5.79 12.23 21.53
C VAL A 5 -4.89 11.42 20.61
N GLN A 6 -4.03 10.62 21.19
CA GLN A 6 -3.14 9.72 20.48
C GLN A 6 -3.67 8.29 20.59
N ASN A 7 -4.08 7.72 19.45
CA ASN A 7 -4.52 6.33 19.41
C ASN A 7 -3.31 5.38 19.28
N ILE A 8 -3.19 4.46 20.21
CA ILE A 8 -2.14 3.43 20.23
C ILE A 8 -2.79 2.08 19.99
N ALA A 9 -2.30 1.35 18.99
CA ALA A 9 -2.77 0.00 18.70
C ALA A 9 -2.17 -1.01 19.69
N LEU A 10 -3.00 -1.79 20.36
CA LEU A 10 -2.58 -2.84 21.30
C LEU A 10 -2.62 -4.20 20.62
N ASP A 11 -1.55 -4.97 20.77
CA ASP A 11 -1.47 -6.38 20.39
C ASP A 11 -1.63 -7.25 21.65
N ILE A 12 -2.88 -7.51 22.02
CA ILE A 12 -3.20 -8.26 23.24
C ILE A 12 -2.60 -9.66 23.21
N ASP A 13 -2.60 -10.32 22.04
CA ASP A 13 -2.01 -11.66 21.91
C ASP A 13 -0.51 -11.66 22.18
N GLU A 14 0.20 -10.63 21.74
CA GLU A 14 1.63 -10.48 21.97
C GLU A 14 1.94 -10.09 23.43
N ILE A 15 1.13 -9.22 24.02
CA ILE A 15 1.23 -8.83 25.43
C ILE A 15 1.04 -10.04 26.33
N LEU A 16 0.02 -10.88 26.07
CA LEU A 16 -0.26 -12.07 26.88
C LEU A 16 0.82 -13.14 26.74
N LYS A 17 1.48 -13.27 25.59
CA LYS A 17 2.60 -14.20 25.37
C LYS A 17 3.87 -13.75 26.07
N ASN A 18 4.13 -12.46 26.09
CA ASN A 18 5.36 -11.84 26.59
C ASN A 18 5.05 -10.66 27.50
N PRO A 19 4.52 -10.87 28.72
CA PRO A 19 4.22 -9.77 29.64
C PRO A 19 5.48 -8.96 29.97
N GLY A 20 5.32 -7.64 30.06
CA GLY A 20 6.41 -6.71 30.34
C GLY A 20 7.31 -6.37 29.13
N ASN A 21 6.89 -6.78 27.92
CA ASN A 21 7.58 -6.36 26.71
C ASN A 21 7.23 -4.91 26.31
N TYR A 22 7.85 -4.41 25.23
CA TYR A 22 7.64 -3.04 24.72
C TYR A 22 6.17 -2.72 24.37
N TYR A 23 5.35 -3.73 24.06
CA TYR A 23 3.93 -3.55 23.72
C TYR A 23 3.02 -3.56 24.95
N ASP A 24 3.53 -3.95 26.10
CA ASP A 24 2.79 -3.99 27.37
C ASP A 24 2.84 -2.60 28.01
N LEU A 25 1.82 -1.80 27.73
CA LEU A 25 1.73 -0.41 28.15
C LEU A 25 1.14 -0.32 29.55
N VAL A 26 1.75 0.51 30.40
CA VAL A 26 1.18 0.90 31.68
C VAL A 26 0.21 2.04 31.44
N LEU A 27 -1.06 1.84 31.85
CA LEU A 27 -2.10 2.86 31.73
C LEU A 27 -1.88 3.99 32.73
N SER A 28 -2.13 5.21 32.27
CA SER A 28 -2.10 6.43 33.05
C SER A 28 -3.52 6.93 33.36
N ASP A 29 -3.64 7.88 34.26
CA ASP A 29 -4.93 8.53 34.53
C ASP A 29 -5.48 9.20 33.28
N ASN A 30 -6.76 8.97 32.99
CA ASN A 30 -7.51 9.41 31.81
C ASN A 30 -7.19 8.68 30.49
N ASP A 31 -6.45 7.58 30.54
CA ASP A 31 -6.37 6.70 29.37
C ASP A 31 -7.70 5.97 29.16
N GLU A 32 -8.10 5.86 27.90
CA GLU A 32 -9.32 5.16 27.48
C GLU A 32 -8.98 3.89 26.68
N ILE A 33 -9.50 2.75 27.09
CA ILE A 33 -9.39 1.50 26.34
C ILE A 33 -10.62 1.34 25.46
N ILE A 34 -10.44 1.42 24.15
CA ILE A 34 -11.50 1.23 23.17
C ILE A 34 -11.44 -0.20 22.63
N ILE A 35 -12.47 -0.99 22.91
CA ILE A 35 -12.63 -2.33 22.33
C ILE A 35 -13.66 -2.24 21.20
N PRO A 36 -13.20 -2.18 19.91
CA PRO A 36 -14.12 -2.06 18.80
C PRO A 36 -14.92 -3.35 18.61
N LYS A 37 -16.19 -3.20 18.22
CA LYS A 37 -16.99 -4.35 17.80
C LYS A 37 -16.48 -4.84 16.45
N VAL A 38 -16.09 -6.10 16.37
CA VAL A 38 -15.67 -6.72 15.10
C VAL A 38 -16.88 -6.91 14.21
N ASP A 39 -16.89 -6.28 13.06
CA ASP A 39 -17.90 -6.49 12.01
C ASP A 39 -17.38 -7.55 11.02
N ASN A 40 -18.24 -8.45 10.59
CA ASN A 40 -17.89 -9.50 9.61
C ASN A 40 -17.79 -8.93 8.18
N LYS A 41 -17.08 -7.81 8.03
CA LYS A 41 -16.91 -7.10 6.78
C LYS A 41 -15.45 -6.70 6.59
N ILE A 42 -15.11 -6.43 5.32
CA ILE A 42 -13.82 -5.84 4.93
C ILE A 42 -14.13 -4.58 4.13
N SER A 43 -13.50 -3.48 4.52
CA SER A 43 -13.55 -2.23 3.75
C SER A 43 -12.36 -2.13 2.82
N ILE A 44 -12.59 -1.68 1.59
CA ILE A 44 -11.55 -1.45 0.58
C ILE A 44 -11.58 0.02 0.19
N ARG A 45 -10.45 0.72 0.39
CA ARG A 45 -10.33 2.16 0.19
C ARG A 45 -9.04 2.58 -0.50
N GLY A 46 -9.00 3.85 -0.93
CA GLY A 46 -7.85 4.47 -1.59
C GLY A 46 -7.85 4.21 -3.08
N GLY A 47 -6.72 3.91 -3.67
CA GLY A 47 -6.49 3.81 -5.10
C GLY A 47 -7.12 2.64 -5.82
N VAL A 48 -8.42 2.42 -5.61
CA VAL A 48 -9.30 1.49 -6.32
C VAL A 48 -10.29 2.27 -7.19
N LEU A 49 -10.85 1.63 -8.20
CA LEU A 49 -11.84 2.27 -9.07
C LEU A 49 -13.12 2.63 -8.31
N ARG A 50 -13.55 1.76 -7.39
CA ARG A 50 -14.73 2.00 -6.57
C ARG A 50 -14.49 1.49 -5.14
N PRO A 51 -14.35 2.38 -4.15
CA PRO A 51 -14.31 1.97 -2.74
C PRO A 51 -15.57 1.20 -2.37
N VAL A 52 -15.41 0.07 -1.70
CA VAL A 52 -16.51 -0.85 -1.37
C VAL A 52 -16.26 -1.54 -0.04
N THR A 53 -17.33 -1.94 0.63
CA THR A 53 -17.29 -2.85 1.78
C THR A 53 -17.94 -4.16 1.38
N ILE A 54 -17.26 -5.26 1.64
CA ILE A 54 -17.71 -6.62 1.30
C ILE A 54 -17.79 -7.48 2.56
N THR A 55 -18.55 -8.56 2.51
CA THR A 55 -18.61 -9.54 3.60
C THR A 55 -17.32 -10.34 3.64
N TYR A 56 -16.77 -10.53 4.84
CA TYR A 56 -15.63 -11.41 5.04
C TYR A 56 -16.05 -12.87 4.89
N HIS A 57 -15.20 -13.66 4.28
CA HIS A 57 -15.23 -15.12 4.31
C HIS A 57 -13.82 -15.66 4.50
N GLU A 58 -13.70 -16.84 5.07
CA GLU A 58 -12.39 -17.45 5.30
C GLU A 58 -11.61 -17.67 3.99
N GLY A 59 -10.32 -17.33 4.02
CA GLY A 59 -9.45 -17.47 2.84
C GLY A 59 -9.50 -16.30 1.86
N ILE A 60 -10.38 -15.30 2.07
CA ILE A 60 -10.42 -14.11 1.21
C ILE A 60 -9.06 -13.42 1.12
N THR A 61 -8.68 -12.99 -0.06
CA THR A 61 -7.38 -12.41 -0.34
C THR A 61 -7.46 -10.92 -0.66
N VAL A 62 -6.36 -10.19 -0.48
CA VAL A 62 -6.25 -8.78 -0.90
C VAL A 62 -6.54 -8.62 -2.40
N ASN A 63 -6.20 -9.62 -3.22
CA ASN A 63 -6.47 -9.57 -4.65
C ASN A 63 -7.98 -9.64 -4.97
N GLU A 64 -8.72 -10.49 -4.28
CA GLU A 64 -10.17 -10.58 -4.41
C GLU A 64 -10.85 -9.29 -3.96
N CYS A 65 -10.39 -8.70 -2.84
CA CYS A 65 -10.86 -7.40 -2.39
C CYS A 65 -10.67 -6.30 -3.45
N ILE A 66 -9.49 -6.24 -4.06
CA ILE A 66 -9.20 -5.29 -5.14
C ILE A 66 -10.10 -5.55 -6.35
N SER A 67 -10.33 -6.81 -6.71
CA SER A 67 -11.21 -7.17 -7.83
C SER A 67 -12.67 -6.78 -7.54
N ALA A 68 -13.15 -6.99 -6.32
CA ALA A 68 -14.49 -6.58 -5.88
C ALA A 68 -14.67 -5.06 -5.94
N ALA A 69 -13.59 -4.28 -5.73
CA ALA A 69 -13.56 -2.83 -5.87
C ALA A 69 -13.40 -2.35 -7.34
N GLY A 70 -13.54 -3.26 -8.31
CA GLY A 70 -13.39 -2.97 -9.75
C GLY A 70 -11.95 -2.92 -10.23
N GLY A 71 -10.98 -3.17 -9.38
CA GLY A 71 -9.55 -3.08 -9.69
C GLY A 71 -8.88 -1.83 -9.17
N LEU A 72 -7.62 -1.66 -9.58
CA LEU A 72 -6.80 -0.50 -9.20
C LEU A 72 -7.07 0.68 -10.12
N ASN A 73 -7.01 1.88 -9.58
CA ASN A 73 -6.93 3.08 -10.41
C ASN A 73 -5.49 3.25 -10.96
N GLN A 74 -5.32 4.21 -11.87
CA GLN A 74 -4.04 4.46 -12.54
C GLN A 74 -2.91 4.95 -11.61
N TYR A 75 -3.25 5.46 -10.44
CA TYR A 75 -2.31 6.04 -9.48
C TYR A 75 -1.86 5.07 -8.39
N SER A 76 -2.41 3.88 -8.35
CA SER A 76 -2.12 2.91 -7.30
C SER A 76 -1.35 1.69 -7.80
N LYS A 77 -0.62 1.06 -6.87
CA LYS A 77 0.14 -0.17 -7.14
C LYS A 77 -0.24 -1.24 -6.11
N ARG A 78 -0.55 -2.44 -6.59
CA ARG A 78 -0.97 -3.58 -5.75
C ARG A 78 0.07 -3.96 -4.69
N ASN A 79 1.35 -3.80 -4.98
CA ASN A 79 2.44 -4.10 -4.04
C ASN A 79 2.59 -3.07 -2.91
N LYS A 80 1.91 -1.94 -3.00
CA LYS A 80 1.87 -0.92 -1.94
C LYS A 80 0.65 -1.08 -1.03
N ALA A 81 -0.26 -2.02 -1.30
CA ALA A 81 -1.41 -2.29 -0.46
C ALA A 81 -0.99 -2.67 0.96
N TYR A 82 -1.73 -2.19 1.93
CA TYR A 82 -1.59 -2.60 3.32
C TYR A 82 -2.96 -2.88 3.94
N VAL A 83 -2.97 -3.66 4.99
CA VAL A 83 -4.17 -4.07 5.71
C VAL A 83 -4.09 -3.47 7.09
N VAL A 84 -5.14 -2.77 7.49
CA VAL A 84 -5.35 -2.31 8.87
C VAL A 84 -6.34 -3.26 9.51
N TYR A 85 -5.98 -3.83 10.63
CA TYR A 85 -6.83 -4.74 11.39
C TYR A 85 -7.72 -3.96 12.37
N TYR A 86 -8.78 -4.59 12.85
CA TYR A 86 -9.72 -3.99 13.81
C TYR A 86 -9.05 -3.44 15.08
N ASN A 87 -7.89 -4.00 15.47
CA ASN A 87 -7.11 -3.54 16.62
C ASN A 87 -6.14 -2.39 16.28
N GLY A 88 -6.24 -1.78 15.10
CA GLY A 88 -5.39 -0.67 14.64
C GLY A 88 -4.01 -1.08 14.11
N ARG A 89 -3.62 -2.37 14.21
CA ARG A 89 -2.35 -2.83 13.62
C ARG A 89 -2.41 -2.77 12.11
N ALA A 90 -1.28 -2.42 11.48
CA ALA A 90 -1.17 -2.41 10.03
C ALA A 90 -0.08 -3.35 9.53
N LYS A 91 -0.38 -4.14 8.51
CA LYS A 91 0.58 -4.99 7.81
C LYS A 91 0.59 -4.67 6.32
N ARG A 92 1.78 -4.51 5.77
CA ARG A 92 1.98 -4.19 4.36
C ARG A 92 2.19 -5.45 3.53
N THR A 93 1.67 -5.44 2.30
CA THR A 93 2.07 -6.41 1.26
C THR A 93 3.56 -6.29 1.00
N ARG A 94 4.27 -7.41 1.03
CA ARG A 94 5.70 -7.50 0.73
C ARG A 94 5.88 -8.16 -0.64
N GLN A 95 6.84 -7.64 -1.39
CA GLN A 95 7.23 -8.25 -2.66
C GLN A 95 8.72 -8.61 -2.58
N PHE A 96 9.04 -9.85 -2.85
CA PHE A 96 10.39 -10.34 -2.96
C PHE A 96 10.58 -10.97 -4.34
N GLY A 97 11.27 -10.26 -5.24
CA GLY A 97 11.36 -10.65 -6.64
C GLY A 97 9.98 -10.74 -7.30
N PHE A 98 9.64 -11.92 -7.80
CA PHE A 98 8.35 -12.20 -8.44
C PHE A 98 7.27 -12.69 -7.46
N ILE A 99 7.65 -13.01 -6.23
CA ILE A 99 6.74 -13.51 -5.19
C ILE A 99 6.14 -12.32 -4.44
N ARG A 100 4.81 -12.33 -4.33
CA ARG A 100 4.06 -11.35 -3.54
C ARG A 100 3.42 -12.05 -2.35
N ILE A 101 3.69 -11.54 -1.15
CA ILE A 101 3.14 -12.02 0.11
C ILE A 101 2.21 -10.92 0.63
N SER A 102 0.91 -11.15 0.52
CA SER A 102 -0.11 -10.26 1.09
C SER A 102 -0.43 -10.69 2.52
N PRO A 103 -0.75 -9.75 3.41
CA PRO A 103 -1.24 -10.08 4.74
C PRO A 103 -2.53 -10.91 4.67
N ARG A 104 -2.72 -11.80 5.64
CA ARG A 104 -4.01 -12.50 5.82
C ARG A 104 -5.04 -11.48 6.30
N LEU A 105 -6.24 -11.55 5.73
CA LEU A 105 -7.36 -10.71 6.13
C LEU A 105 -8.12 -11.36 7.28
N GLU A 106 -8.67 -10.53 8.14
CA GLU A 106 -9.48 -10.89 9.29
C GLU A 106 -10.79 -10.11 9.24
N PRO A 107 -11.86 -10.58 9.92
CA PRO A 107 -13.08 -9.80 10.04
C PRO A 107 -12.81 -8.39 10.58
N GLY A 108 -13.45 -7.38 10.03
CA GLY A 108 -13.22 -5.98 10.40
C GLY A 108 -11.95 -5.35 9.81
N SER A 109 -11.21 -6.06 8.96
CA SER A 109 -10.02 -5.50 8.31
C SER A 109 -10.37 -4.44 7.28
N GLU A 110 -9.45 -3.49 7.10
CA GLU A 110 -9.50 -2.49 6.04
C GLU A 110 -8.30 -2.65 5.09
N VAL A 111 -8.57 -2.84 3.80
CA VAL A 111 -7.55 -2.89 2.74
C VAL A 111 -7.38 -1.49 2.19
N ILE A 112 -6.21 -0.90 2.39
CA ILE A 112 -5.91 0.45 1.93
C ILE A 112 -4.86 0.40 0.83
N LEU A 113 -5.19 1.05 -0.29
CA LEU A 113 -4.30 1.20 -1.43
C LEU A 113 -3.86 2.66 -1.53
N PRO A 114 -2.63 2.99 -1.13
CA PRO A 114 -2.16 4.36 -1.26
C PRO A 114 -2.06 4.76 -2.72
N GLU A 115 -2.50 5.96 -3.02
CA GLU A 115 -2.30 6.59 -4.32
C GLU A 115 -0.90 7.21 -4.35
N SER A 116 -0.25 7.08 -5.47
CA SER A 116 1.05 7.70 -5.74
C SER A 116 0.89 8.67 -6.89
N ASN A 117 1.16 9.94 -6.64
CA ASN A 117 1.20 10.96 -7.69
C ASN A 117 2.42 10.80 -8.63
N GLU A 118 3.18 9.71 -8.48
CA GLU A 118 4.20 9.38 -9.47
C GLU A 118 3.50 9.08 -10.80
N VAL A 119 3.43 10.08 -11.66
CA VAL A 119 3.16 9.89 -13.08
C VAL A 119 4.06 8.75 -13.53
N LYS A 120 3.45 7.67 -14.02
CA LYS A 120 4.21 6.60 -14.68
C LYS A 120 5.03 7.31 -15.76
N LYS A 121 6.33 7.49 -15.55
CA LYS A 121 7.24 7.80 -16.65
C LYS A 121 7.08 6.62 -17.60
N ASP A 122 6.37 6.84 -18.68
CA ASP A 122 6.20 5.81 -19.69
C ASP A 122 7.60 5.46 -20.16
N ILE A 123 7.99 4.21 -19.91
CA ILE A 123 9.27 3.67 -20.39
C ILE A 123 9.37 3.89 -21.89
N ALA A 124 8.24 3.83 -22.62
CA ALA A 124 8.14 4.17 -24.03
C ALA A 124 8.59 5.61 -24.32
N THR A 125 8.14 6.60 -23.56
CA THR A 125 8.54 8.00 -23.73
C THR A 125 10.04 8.19 -23.45
N THR A 126 10.56 7.52 -22.43
CA THR A 126 11.99 7.55 -22.09
C THR A 126 12.84 6.89 -23.19
N LEU A 127 12.39 5.75 -23.74
CA LEU A 127 13.06 5.07 -24.84
C LEU A 127 13.05 5.91 -26.13
N VAL A 128 11.91 6.54 -26.45
CA VAL A 128 11.83 7.46 -27.62
C VAL A 128 12.79 8.64 -27.47
N GLN A 129 12.88 9.22 -26.28
CA GLN A 129 13.83 10.31 -26.00
C GLN A 129 15.29 9.84 -26.15
N LEU A 130 15.64 8.65 -25.65
CA LEU A 130 16.98 8.09 -25.78
C LEU A 130 17.32 7.77 -27.25
N LEU A 131 16.38 7.23 -28.02
CA LEU A 131 16.55 6.96 -29.46
C LEU A 131 16.71 8.26 -30.26
N SER A 132 15.93 9.30 -29.99
CA SER A 132 16.07 10.59 -30.67
C SER A 132 17.42 11.23 -30.38
N PHE A 133 17.92 11.13 -29.15
CA PHE A 133 19.23 11.63 -28.76
C PHE A 133 20.36 10.85 -29.47
N ALA A 134 20.25 9.52 -29.60
CA ALA A 134 21.23 8.71 -30.32
C ALA A 134 21.28 9.06 -31.84
N ILE A 135 20.12 9.29 -32.45
CA ILE A 135 20.02 9.71 -33.85
C ILE A 135 20.70 11.10 -34.05
N GLN A 136 20.46 12.02 -33.11
CA GLN A 136 21.02 13.37 -33.16
C GLN A 136 22.57 13.36 -33.05
N LEU A 137 23.13 12.50 -32.23
CA LEU A 137 24.57 12.28 -32.13
C LEU A 137 25.14 11.66 -33.40
N GLY A 138 24.44 10.68 -33.99
CA GLY A 138 24.86 10.02 -35.24
C GLY A 138 24.92 10.98 -36.42
N THR A 139 23.95 11.88 -36.55
CA THR A 139 23.95 12.90 -37.63
C THR A 139 25.02 13.94 -37.44
N SER A 140 25.34 14.33 -36.21
CA SER A 140 26.43 15.31 -35.93
C SER A 140 27.79 14.75 -36.30
N VAL A 141 28.06 13.44 -36.08
CA VAL A 141 29.32 12.82 -36.45
C VAL A 141 29.44 12.67 -37.97
N ALA A 142 28.32 12.37 -38.66
CA ALA A 142 28.33 12.26 -40.14
C ALA A 142 28.61 13.59 -40.82
N THR A 143 28.05 14.70 -40.31
CA THR A 143 28.31 16.07 -40.84
C THR A 143 29.73 16.51 -40.60
N LEU A 144 30.31 16.22 -39.43
CA LEU A 144 31.74 16.51 -39.16
C LEU A 144 32.69 15.73 -40.08
N LYS A 145 32.40 14.50 -40.44
CA LYS A 145 33.19 13.71 -41.42
C LYS A 145 33.09 14.25 -42.84
N LEU A 146 31.98 14.83 -43.23
CA LEU A 146 31.78 15.45 -44.54
C LEU A 146 32.51 16.80 -44.70
N LEU A 147 32.66 17.56 -43.59
CA LEU A 147 33.38 18.83 -43.57
C LEU A 147 34.91 18.69 -43.43
N ALA A 148 35.40 17.52 -43.03
CA ALA A 148 36.83 17.21 -42.85
C ALA A 148 37.50 16.62 -44.11
N LYS A 149 36.84 16.64 -45.25
CA LYS A 149 37.36 16.18 -46.56
C LYS A 149 37.46 17.36 -47.51
#